data_3bc75ae9dc67418c793bfbb11a7fda45
#
_entry.id   3bc75ae9dc67418c793bfbb11a7fda45
#
_cell.length_a   1.000
_cell.length_b   1.000
_cell.length_c   1.000
_cell.angle_alpha   90.00
_cell.angle_beta   90.00
_cell.angle_gamma   90.00
#
_symmetry.space_group_name_H-M   'P 1'
#
loop_
_entity.id
_entity.type
_entity.pdbx_description
1 polymer ?
#
loop_
_entity_poly.entity_id
_entity_poly.type
_entity_poly.pdbx_seq_one_letter_code
_entity_poly.pdbx_strand_id
1 'polypeptide(L)'
;NSSNILCNYMREVDYLKLILDNQAIIPRYVIEPLDYLSIPKLERIAFPMTCFCDIPFSRAIHHMTNYGTYGIAFNKQTLIEKAHVQPIHYINVASPLARDFKSQLSYYLHPSDRVSKEYEPLVSFLLSYLLYIKPISGYNDSLADIYETYVYQDECEWRFVPTENFPDDFKLVLPQSQTNKNACNVYSAALRSHPETWLHFDWEDVQYIIVPDELAR
;
A
#
# COMPACT_ATOMS: atom_id res chain seq x y z
N ASN A 1 -1.39 -16.64 -13.81
CA ASN A 1 -1.28 -17.58 -12.69
C ASN A 1 -0.68 -16.81 -11.52
N SER A 2 -1.37 -16.77 -10.40
CA SER A 2 -0.85 -16.21 -9.15
C SER A 2 0.29 -17.10 -8.63
N SER A 3 1.23 -16.50 -7.89
CA SER A 3 2.28 -17.25 -7.21
C SER A 3 1.79 -17.70 -5.83
N ASN A 4 2.49 -18.66 -5.20
CA ASN A 4 2.22 -19.06 -3.82
C ASN A 4 2.96 -18.17 -2.81
N ILE A 5 3.63 -17.13 -3.30
CA ILE A 5 4.44 -16.21 -2.51
C ILE A 5 4.01 -14.77 -2.74
N LEU A 6 4.23 -13.93 -1.75
CA LEU A 6 4.16 -12.48 -1.85
C LEU A 6 5.56 -11.89 -1.65
N CYS A 7 6.01 -11.04 -2.58
CA CYS A 7 7.34 -10.46 -2.55
C CYS A 7 7.28 -8.97 -2.19
N ASN A 8 8.09 -8.55 -1.24
CA ASN A 8 8.38 -7.15 -0.97
C ASN A 8 9.76 -6.83 -1.52
N TYR A 9 9.84 -5.90 -2.49
CA TYR A 9 11.08 -5.49 -3.14
C TYR A 9 11.55 -4.14 -2.62
N MET A 10 12.90 -3.93 -2.62
CA MET A 10 13.52 -2.70 -2.16
C MET A 10 14.83 -2.41 -2.91
N ARG A 11 15.19 -1.13 -2.97
CA ARG A 11 16.40 -0.68 -3.70
C ARG A 11 17.67 -0.84 -2.89
N GLU A 12 17.59 -0.67 -1.57
CA GLU A 12 18.75 -0.60 -0.70
C GLU A 12 18.85 -1.84 0.18
N VAL A 13 20.04 -2.45 0.25
CA VAL A 13 20.31 -3.61 1.10
C VAL A 13 20.08 -3.31 2.59
N ASP A 14 20.28 -2.07 3.01
CA ASP A 14 20.09 -1.69 4.42
C ASP A 14 18.64 -1.79 4.87
N TYR A 15 17.67 -1.62 3.96
CA TYR A 15 16.26 -1.89 4.27
C TYR A 15 16.02 -3.39 4.48
N LEU A 16 16.64 -4.24 3.66
CA LEU A 16 16.54 -5.70 3.83
C LEU A 16 17.15 -6.12 5.17
N LYS A 17 18.34 -5.63 5.51
CA LYS A 17 18.97 -5.90 6.81
C LYS A 17 18.07 -5.48 7.97
N LEU A 18 17.51 -4.27 7.91
CA LEU A 18 16.59 -3.77 8.94
C LEU A 18 15.38 -4.70 9.14
N ILE A 19 14.82 -5.23 8.05
CA ILE A 19 13.69 -6.18 8.10
C ILE A 19 14.12 -7.48 8.76
N LEU A 20 15.28 -8.01 8.39
CA LEU A 20 15.82 -9.27 8.93
C LEU A 20 16.17 -9.15 10.42
N ASP A 21 16.82 -8.03 10.81
CA ASP A 21 17.22 -7.77 12.20
C ASP A 21 16.02 -7.62 13.15
N ASN A 22 14.95 -7.01 12.68
CA ASN A 22 13.73 -6.80 13.47
C ASN A 22 12.73 -7.97 13.37
N GLN A 23 12.92 -8.90 12.43
CA GLN A 23 11.90 -9.90 12.06
C GLN A 23 10.53 -9.24 11.82
N ALA A 24 10.54 -8.06 11.21
CA ALA A 24 9.35 -7.26 10.95
C ALA A 24 9.57 -6.28 9.80
N ILE A 25 8.51 -5.96 9.09
CA ILE A 25 8.48 -4.86 8.11
C ILE A 25 7.79 -3.67 8.75
N ILE A 26 8.51 -2.55 8.82
CA ILE A 26 7.98 -1.29 9.33
C ILE A 26 7.20 -0.61 8.21
N PRO A 27 5.87 -0.40 8.36
CA PRO A 27 5.08 0.30 7.35
C PRO A 27 5.59 1.73 7.15
N ARG A 28 5.39 2.25 5.94
CA ARG A 28 5.78 3.63 5.62
C ARG A 28 4.59 4.38 5.06
N TYR A 29 4.48 5.67 5.44
CA TYR A 29 3.51 6.55 4.81
C TYR A 29 3.86 6.74 3.33
N VAL A 30 2.96 6.33 2.48
CA VAL A 30 3.08 6.43 1.02
C VAL A 30 1.96 7.32 0.52
N ILE A 31 2.29 8.17 -0.46
CA ILE A 31 1.31 9.04 -1.11
C ILE A 31 0.58 8.21 -2.16
N GLU A 32 -0.75 8.14 -2.03
CA GLU A 32 -1.64 7.52 -3.00
C GLU A 32 -2.41 8.60 -3.76
N PRO A 33 -2.28 8.68 -5.09
CA PRO A 33 -3.06 9.58 -5.91
C PRO A 33 -4.52 9.11 -5.99
N LEU A 34 -5.45 10.03 -5.84
CA LEU A 34 -6.90 9.82 -5.90
C LEU A 34 -7.59 10.73 -6.93
N ASP A 35 -6.81 11.46 -7.72
CA ASP A 35 -7.27 12.37 -8.77
C ASP A 35 -8.20 11.69 -9.77
N TYR A 36 -8.00 10.38 -10.02
CA TYR A 36 -8.87 9.56 -10.87
C TYR A 36 -10.32 9.48 -10.36
N LEU A 37 -10.57 9.72 -9.06
CA LEU A 37 -11.91 9.81 -8.50
C LEU A 37 -12.57 11.16 -8.82
N SER A 38 -11.79 12.19 -9.20
CA SER A 38 -12.28 13.54 -9.49
C SER A 38 -13.20 14.10 -8.39
N ILE A 39 -12.83 13.90 -7.11
CA ILE A 39 -13.54 14.45 -5.95
C ILE A 39 -12.81 15.71 -5.50
N PRO A 40 -13.48 16.87 -5.40
CA PRO A 40 -12.85 18.12 -4.99
C PRO A 40 -12.15 17.99 -3.64
N LYS A 41 -10.89 18.46 -3.55
CA LYS A 41 -10.05 18.42 -2.34
C LYS A 41 -9.67 17.00 -1.87
N LEU A 42 -9.82 16.00 -2.72
CA LEU A 42 -9.39 14.61 -2.50
C LEU A 42 -8.56 14.13 -3.70
N GLU A 43 -7.48 14.81 -4.02
CA GLU A 43 -6.60 14.43 -5.14
C GLU A 43 -5.54 13.41 -4.71
N ARG A 44 -5.24 13.36 -3.42
CA ARG A 44 -4.27 12.42 -2.83
C ARG A 44 -4.45 12.32 -1.33
N ILE A 45 -4.05 11.17 -0.79
CA ILE A 45 -3.89 10.93 0.65
C ILE A 45 -2.52 10.29 0.91
N ALA A 46 -2.11 10.21 2.15
CA ALA A 46 -1.00 9.34 2.52
C ALA A 46 -1.36 8.53 3.76
N PHE A 47 -0.94 7.27 3.80
CA PHE A 47 -1.16 6.37 4.93
C PHE A 47 -0.05 5.33 4.99
N PRO A 48 0.19 4.73 6.17
CA PRO A 48 1.24 3.73 6.33
C PRO A 48 0.81 2.41 5.69
N MET A 49 1.69 1.86 4.87
CA MET A 49 1.47 0.56 4.25
C MET A 49 2.78 -0.18 4.02
N THR A 50 2.67 -1.49 3.86
CA THR A 50 3.68 -2.35 3.27
C THR A 50 3.07 -3.01 2.04
N CYS A 51 3.73 -2.86 0.89
CA CYS A 51 3.25 -3.39 -0.38
C CYS A 51 4.00 -4.66 -0.75
N PHE A 52 3.27 -5.61 -1.30
CA PHE A 52 3.79 -6.85 -1.85
C PHE A 52 3.30 -7.00 -3.28
N CYS A 53 4.02 -7.78 -4.09
CA CYS A 53 3.53 -8.19 -5.40
C CYS A 53 3.33 -9.71 -5.47
N ASP A 54 2.28 -10.12 -6.20
CA ASP A 54 1.94 -11.52 -6.51
C ASP A 54 2.35 -11.84 -7.94
N ILE A 55 3.64 -11.66 -8.24
CA ILE A 55 4.21 -11.87 -9.57
C ILE A 55 5.19 -13.03 -9.52
N PRO A 56 5.06 -14.06 -10.39
CA PRO A 56 6.05 -15.13 -10.49
C PRO A 56 7.44 -14.57 -10.79
N PHE A 57 8.50 -15.12 -10.19
CA PHE A 57 9.89 -14.66 -10.39
C PHE A 57 10.29 -14.56 -11.85
N SER A 58 9.83 -15.47 -12.70
CA SER A 58 10.09 -15.44 -14.14
C SER A 58 9.56 -14.20 -14.86
N ARG A 59 8.66 -13.44 -14.24
CA ARG A 59 8.03 -12.21 -14.75
C ARG A 59 8.36 -10.98 -13.92
N ALA A 60 9.12 -11.14 -12.84
CA ALA A 60 9.39 -10.07 -11.88
C ALA A 60 10.46 -9.06 -12.35
N ILE A 61 11.16 -9.29 -13.45
CA ILE A 61 12.27 -8.43 -13.92
C ILE A 61 11.85 -6.96 -14.06
N HIS A 62 10.70 -6.70 -14.71
CA HIS A 62 10.21 -5.32 -14.86
C HIS A 62 9.84 -4.69 -13.50
N HIS A 63 9.24 -5.48 -12.62
CA HIS A 63 8.89 -5.03 -11.27
C HIS A 63 10.16 -4.72 -10.46
N MET A 64 11.18 -5.57 -10.52
CA MET A 64 12.47 -5.35 -9.87
C MET A 64 13.19 -4.10 -10.39
N THR A 65 13.09 -3.80 -11.69
CA THR A 65 13.63 -2.57 -12.27
C THR A 65 13.01 -1.32 -11.64
N ASN A 66 11.72 -1.36 -11.36
CA ASN A 66 10.98 -0.22 -10.80
C ASN A 66 11.17 -0.09 -9.28
N TYR A 67 11.19 -1.20 -8.55
CA TYR A 67 11.11 -1.21 -7.08
C TYR A 67 12.39 -1.64 -6.37
N GLY A 68 13.33 -2.27 -7.08
CA GLY A 68 14.61 -2.69 -6.55
C GLY A 68 14.88 -4.18 -6.67
N THR A 69 16.14 -4.56 -6.53
CA THR A 69 16.65 -5.92 -6.74
C THR A 69 16.86 -6.72 -5.45
N TYR A 70 16.72 -6.08 -4.30
CA TYR A 70 16.68 -6.75 -3.02
C TYR A 70 15.24 -7.06 -2.65
N GLY A 71 15.00 -8.12 -1.89
CA GLY A 71 13.64 -8.42 -1.47
C GLY A 71 13.55 -9.57 -0.48
N ILE A 72 12.36 -9.69 0.07
CA ILE A 72 11.95 -10.81 0.90
C ILE A 72 10.62 -11.35 0.38
N ALA A 73 10.53 -12.66 0.27
CA ALA A 73 9.33 -13.35 -0.20
C ALA A 73 8.78 -14.25 0.90
N PHE A 74 7.49 -14.15 1.12
CA PHE A 74 6.76 -14.88 2.16
C PHE A 74 5.81 -15.89 1.55
N ASN A 75 5.43 -16.89 2.32
CA ASN A 75 4.29 -17.73 2.02
C ASN A 75 3.02 -16.86 1.99
N LYS A 76 2.31 -16.85 0.86
CA LYS A 76 1.13 -16.01 0.67
C LYS A 76 0.03 -16.33 1.67
N GLN A 77 -0.27 -17.62 1.85
CA GLN A 77 -1.36 -18.04 2.75
C GLN A 77 -1.08 -17.60 4.19
N THR A 78 0.17 -17.71 4.62
CA THR A 78 0.58 -17.26 5.96
C THR A 78 0.39 -15.78 6.16
N LEU A 79 0.78 -14.93 5.18
CA LEU A 79 0.55 -13.49 5.28
C LEU A 79 -0.95 -13.13 5.29
N ILE A 80 -1.78 -13.87 4.55
CA ILE A 80 -3.23 -13.67 4.58
C ILE A 80 -3.78 -13.96 5.98
N GLU A 81 -3.37 -15.06 6.59
CA GLU A 81 -3.92 -15.54 7.86
C GLU A 81 -3.36 -14.77 9.08
N LYS A 82 -2.05 -14.51 9.11
CA LYS A 82 -1.38 -13.89 10.26
C LYS A 82 -1.36 -12.35 10.19
N ALA A 83 -1.15 -11.79 8.99
CA ALA A 83 -0.95 -10.35 8.81
C ALA A 83 -2.15 -9.66 8.11
N HIS A 84 -3.18 -10.40 7.76
CA HIS A 84 -4.41 -9.87 7.14
C HIS A 84 -4.15 -9.00 5.90
N VAL A 85 -3.12 -9.34 5.11
CA VAL A 85 -2.83 -8.63 3.87
C VAL A 85 -4.00 -8.77 2.89
N GLN A 86 -4.29 -7.71 2.15
CA GLN A 86 -5.39 -7.65 1.20
C GLN A 86 -4.89 -7.37 -0.21
N PRO A 87 -5.46 -8.03 -1.26
CA PRO A 87 -5.19 -7.64 -2.63
C PRO A 87 -5.83 -6.29 -2.95
N ILE A 88 -5.18 -5.53 -3.83
CA ILE A 88 -5.74 -4.27 -4.32
C ILE A 88 -6.90 -4.53 -5.26
N HIS A 89 -7.95 -3.73 -5.15
CA HIS A 89 -9.07 -3.68 -6.06
C HIS A 89 -8.78 -2.69 -7.19
N TYR A 90 -8.45 -3.20 -8.37
CA TYR A 90 -8.25 -2.37 -9.55
C TYR A 90 -9.59 -2.00 -10.18
N ILE A 91 -9.90 -0.71 -10.22
CA ILE A 91 -11.19 -0.22 -10.70
C ILE A 91 -11.07 0.41 -12.09
N ASN A 92 -11.98 0.05 -12.99
CA ASN A 92 -12.15 0.79 -14.22
C ASN A 92 -12.86 2.11 -13.92
N VAL A 93 -12.13 3.23 -14.06
CA VAL A 93 -12.63 4.58 -13.72
C VAL A 93 -13.85 5.01 -14.54
N ALA A 94 -14.07 4.41 -15.71
CA ALA A 94 -15.24 4.67 -16.57
C ALA A 94 -16.45 3.77 -16.20
N SER A 95 -16.33 2.86 -15.24
CA SER A 95 -17.36 1.90 -14.90
C SER A 95 -18.49 2.52 -14.06
N PRO A 96 -19.71 1.94 -14.11
CA PRO A 96 -20.76 2.30 -13.16
C PRO A 96 -20.34 2.14 -11.70
N LEU A 97 -19.55 1.10 -11.38
CA LEU A 97 -19.03 0.87 -10.03
C LEU A 97 -18.17 2.06 -9.53
N ALA A 98 -17.26 2.55 -10.38
CA ALA A 98 -16.43 3.72 -10.04
C ALA A 98 -17.27 4.97 -9.82
N ARG A 99 -18.27 5.20 -10.68
CA ARG A 99 -19.19 6.31 -10.56
C ARG A 99 -19.98 6.27 -9.25
N ASP A 100 -20.51 5.11 -8.91
CA ASP A 100 -21.35 4.93 -7.73
C ASP A 100 -20.50 5.04 -6.45
N PHE A 101 -19.29 4.45 -6.42
CA PHE A 101 -18.32 4.61 -5.33
C PHE A 101 -17.96 6.08 -5.12
N LYS A 102 -17.58 6.80 -6.20
CA LYS A 102 -17.28 8.24 -6.17
C LYS A 102 -18.45 9.05 -5.61
N SER A 103 -19.67 8.76 -6.06
CA SER A 103 -20.89 9.47 -5.63
C SER A 103 -21.11 9.31 -4.14
N GLN A 104 -21.02 8.08 -3.61
CA GLN A 104 -21.19 7.81 -2.18
C GLN A 104 -20.08 8.47 -1.35
N LEU A 105 -18.83 8.27 -1.75
CA LEU A 105 -17.69 8.86 -1.04
C LEU A 105 -17.78 10.40 -1.01
N SER A 106 -18.11 11.03 -2.14
CA SER A 106 -18.28 12.48 -2.24
C SER A 106 -19.41 12.99 -1.34
N TYR A 107 -20.53 12.27 -1.28
CA TYR A 107 -21.66 12.62 -0.44
C TYR A 107 -21.27 12.65 1.05
N TYR A 108 -20.60 11.62 1.55
CA TYR A 108 -20.23 11.52 2.98
C TYR A 108 -19.00 12.35 3.37
N LEU A 109 -18.17 12.78 2.43
CA LEU A 109 -17.05 13.71 2.70
C LEU A 109 -17.47 15.18 2.69
N HIS A 110 -18.73 15.48 2.36
CA HIS A 110 -19.20 16.88 2.29
C HIS A 110 -19.36 17.48 3.70
N PRO A 111 -18.80 18.68 3.98
CA PRO A 111 -18.75 19.25 5.34
C PRO A 111 -20.11 19.61 5.94
N SER A 112 -21.15 19.77 5.12
CA SER A 112 -22.50 20.17 5.56
C SER A 112 -23.31 19.06 6.16
N ASP A 113 -22.92 17.80 5.93
CA ASP A 113 -23.69 16.66 6.38
C ASP A 113 -22.99 16.04 7.60
N ARG A 114 -23.52 16.36 8.80
CA ARG A 114 -23.21 15.56 9.97
C ARG A 114 -23.77 14.16 9.69
N VAL A 115 -22.86 13.26 9.31
CA VAL A 115 -23.21 11.85 9.15
C VAL A 115 -23.90 11.40 10.43
N SER A 116 -25.16 10.95 10.32
CA SER A 116 -25.84 10.40 11.48
C SER A 116 -25.11 9.13 11.91
N LYS A 117 -25.18 8.78 13.20
CA LYS A 117 -24.55 7.55 13.73
C LYS A 117 -24.96 6.29 12.97
N GLU A 118 -26.13 6.33 12.35
CA GLU A 118 -26.67 5.24 11.52
C GLU A 118 -25.77 4.94 10.30
N TYR A 119 -25.10 5.95 9.72
CA TYR A 119 -24.26 5.80 8.53
C TYR A 119 -22.76 5.64 8.83
N GLU A 120 -22.35 5.76 10.09
CA GLU A 120 -20.94 5.56 10.50
C GLU A 120 -20.32 4.26 9.95
N PRO A 121 -21.00 3.09 9.99
CA PRO A 121 -20.42 1.86 9.44
C PRO A 121 -20.19 1.93 7.93
N LEU A 122 -21.06 2.58 7.19
CA LEU A 122 -20.91 2.75 5.73
C LEU A 122 -19.74 3.69 5.42
N VAL A 123 -19.62 4.80 6.16
CA VAL A 123 -18.52 5.76 6.00
C VAL A 123 -17.18 5.09 6.31
N SER A 124 -17.13 4.34 7.42
CA SER A 124 -15.93 3.57 7.81
C SER A 124 -15.54 2.57 6.72
N PHE A 125 -16.52 1.85 6.16
CA PHE A 125 -16.28 0.93 5.03
C PHE A 125 -15.73 1.66 3.80
N LEU A 126 -16.33 2.77 3.38
CA LEU A 126 -15.89 3.55 2.21
C LEU A 126 -14.45 4.08 2.39
N LEU A 127 -14.11 4.57 3.59
CA LEU A 127 -12.78 5.04 3.92
C LEU A 127 -11.77 3.88 3.97
N SER A 128 -12.14 2.75 4.55
CA SER A 128 -11.29 1.56 4.57
C SER A 128 -11.06 1.03 3.14
N TYR A 129 -12.12 0.98 2.31
CA TYR A 129 -12.01 0.54 0.92
C TYR A 129 -11.07 1.45 0.11
N LEU A 130 -11.05 2.76 0.41
CA LEU A 130 -10.18 3.73 -0.24
C LEU A 130 -8.67 3.38 -0.09
N LEU A 131 -8.29 2.70 0.99
CA LEU A 131 -6.91 2.28 1.24
C LEU A 131 -6.47 1.11 0.33
N TYR A 132 -7.42 0.41 -0.28
CA TYR A 132 -7.18 -0.81 -1.07
C TYR A 132 -7.67 -0.70 -2.51
N ILE A 133 -7.88 0.49 -3.04
CA ILE A 133 -8.34 0.72 -4.40
C ILE A 133 -7.30 1.48 -5.21
N LYS A 134 -7.11 1.08 -6.47
CA LYS A 134 -6.32 1.80 -7.48
C LYS A 134 -7.05 1.80 -8.82
N PRO A 135 -6.80 2.76 -9.72
CA PRO A 135 -7.26 2.64 -11.10
C PRO A 135 -6.53 1.48 -11.79
N ILE A 136 -7.14 0.89 -12.81
CA ILE A 136 -6.46 -0.15 -13.65
C ILE A 136 -5.17 0.43 -14.24
N SER A 137 -5.22 1.67 -14.73
CA SER A 137 -4.09 2.39 -15.29
C SER A 137 -4.20 3.89 -15.03
N GLY A 138 -3.09 4.60 -15.11
CA GLY A 138 -3.06 6.04 -14.90
C GLY A 138 -1.64 6.60 -14.97
N TYR A 139 -1.52 7.88 -14.64
CA TYR A 139 -0.24 8.55 -14.53
C TYR A 139 0.48 8.14 -13.22
N ASN A 140 1.77 7.93 -13.30
CA ASN A 140 2.61 7.60 -12.13
C ASN A 140 3.83 8.52 -12.13
N ASP A 141 3.86 9.49 -11.22
CA ASP A 141 4.94 10.48 -11.10
C ASP A 141 6.34 9.84 -10.98
N SER A 142 6.44 8.73 -10.26
CA SER A 142 7.72 8.05 -10.01
C SER A 142 8.26 7.31 -11.23
N LEU A 143 7.42 7.04 -12.22
CA LEU A 143 7.71 6.27 -13.44
C LEU A 143 7.38 7.04 -14.72
N ALA A 144 7.06 8.33 -14.62
CA ALA A 144 6.62 9.16 -15.73
C ALA A 144 7.68 9.29 -16.86
N ASP A 145 8.96 9.21 -16.52
CA ASP A 145 10.05 9.22 -17.49
C ASP A 145 10.14 7.92 -18.31
N ILE A 146 9.48 6.85 -17.85
CA ILE A 146 9.52 5.51 -18.46
C ILE A 146 8.21 5.20 -19.18
N TYR A 147 7.09 5.60 -18.59
CA TYR A 147 5.74 5.28 -19.07
C TYR A 147 4.87 6.52 -19.21
N GLU A 148 4.27 6.72 -20.37
CA GLU A 148 3.24 7.73 -20.59
C GLU A 148 1.95 7.39 -19.83
N THR A 149 1.59 6.09 -19.80
CA THR A 149 0.50 5.54 -19.00
C THR A 149 0.98 4.27 -18.32
N TYR A 150 0.89 4.23 -17.00
CA TYR A 150 1.29 3.07 -16.20
C TYR A 150 0.10 2.15 -15.94
N VAL A 151 0.28 0.84 -16.10
CA VAL A 151 -0.75 -0.17 -15.83
C VAL A 151 -0.55 -0.72 -14.41
N TYR A 152 -1.28 -0.15 -13.45
CA TYR A 152 -1.19 -0.54 -12.04
C TYR A 152 -1.59 -2.00 -11.80
N GLN A 153 -2.54 -2.51 -12.59
CA GLN A 153 -3.01 -3.89 -12.47
C GLN A 153 -1.88 -4.92 -12.67
N ASP A 154 -0.85 -4.59 -13.45
CA ASP A 154 0.28 -5.49 -13.69
C ASP A 154 1.18 -5.67 -12.47
N GLU A 155 1.05 -4.79 -11.45
CA GLU A 155 1.75 -4.92 -10.17
C GLU A 155 1.24 -6.10 -9.36
N CYS A 156 0.00 -6.54 -9.56
CA CYS A 156 -0.65 -7.57 -8.75
C CYS A 156 -0.43 -7.28 -7.25
N GLU A 157 -0.68 -6.03 -6.85
CA GLU A 157 -0.33 -5.51 -5.53
C GLU A 157 -1.21 -6.09 -4.42
N TRP A 158 -0.58 -6.39 -3.32
CA TRP A 158 -1.19 -6.72 -2.03
C TRP A 158 -0.69 -5.73 -0.98
N ARG A 159 -1.53 -5.36 -0.02
CA ARG A 159 -1.19 -4.40 1.05
C ARG A 159 -1.41 -4.96 2.43
N PHE A 160 -0.47 -4.66 3.31
CA PHE A 160 -0.66 -4.58 4.74
C PHE A 160 -0.86 -3.10 5.11
N VAL A 161 -1.94 -2.79 5.80
CA VAL A 161 -2.21 -1.46 6.40
C VAL A 161 -2.47 -1.69 7.89
N PRO A 162 -1.72 -1.08 8.80
CA PRO A 162 -1.83 -1.32 10.24
C PRO A 162 -3.06 -0.61 10.83
N THR A 163 -4.26 -1.08 10.48
CA THR A 163 -5.52 -0.50 10.98
C THR A 163 -5.89 -0.97 12.39
N GLU A 164 -5.39 -2.16 12.77
CA GLU A 164 -5.59 -2.71 14.10
C GLU A 164 -4.48 -2.20 15.03
N ASN A 165 -4.86 -1.81 16.25
CA ASN A 165 -3.93 -1.29 17.27
C ASN A 165 -3.11 -0.07 16.82
N PHE A 166 -3.64 0.72 15.87
CA PHE A 166 -2.96 1.93 15.43
C PHE A 166 -3.03 2.99 16.55
N PRO A 167 -1.90 3.66 16.88
CA PRO A 167 -1.86 4.60 17.99
C PRO A 167 -2.83 5.79 17.82
N ASP A 168 -3.60 6.11 18.84
CA ASP A 168 -4.63 7.17 18.80
C ASP A 168 -4.07 8.58 18.59
N ASP A 169 -2.81 8.81 18.96
CA ASP A 169 -2.09 10.07 18.80
C ASP A 169 -1.51 10.24 17.38
N PHE A 170 -1.59 9.19 16.56
CA PHE A 170 -1.18 9.21 15.15
C PHE A 170 -2.37 9.31 14.21
N LYS A 171 -2.15 9.93 13.07
CA LYS A 171 -3.14 9.95 11.99
C LYS A 171 -2.88 8.78 11.05
N LEU A 172 -3.78 7.81 11.03
CA LEU A 172 -3.70 6.72 10.05
C LEU A 172 -3.71 7.28 8.62
N VAL A 173 -4.56 8.26 8.34
CA VAL A 173 -4.64 8.89 7.02
C VAL A 173 -4.27 10.37 7.12
N LEU A 174 -3.27 10.78 6.34
CA LEU A 174 -2.93 12.20 6.16
C LEU A 174 -3.78 12.75 5.02
N PRO A 175 -4.59 13.80 5.29
CA PRO A 175 -5.39 14.46 4.25
C PRO A 175 -4.49 15.22 3.28
N GLN A 176 -5.01 15.56 2.11
CA GLN A 176 -4.29 16.26 1.03
C GLN A 176 -3.49 17.47 1.53
N SER A 177 -4.04 18.27 2.44
CA SER A 177 -3.38 19.46 2.99
C SER A 177 -2.11 19.16 3.79
N GLN A 178 -1.92 17.91 4.24
CA GLN A 178 -0.77 17.42 5.01
C GLN A 178 0.07 16.43 4.22
N THR A 179 -0.34 16.07 3.00
CA THR A 179 0.32 15.05 2.19
C THR A 179 1.45 15.67 1.37
N ASN A 180 2.67 15.50 1.85
CA ASN A 180 3.91 15.82 1.14
C ASN A 180 5.03 14.89 1.59
N LYS A 181 6.11 14.83 0.80
CA LYS A 181 7.22 13.90 1.02
C LYS A 181 7.87 14.05 2.41
N ASN A 182 8.01 15.29 2.90
CA ASN A 182 8.62 15.53 4.21
C ASN A 182 7.72 15.03 5.34
N ALA A 183 6.41 15.31 5.29
CA ALA A 183 5.46 14.81 6.27
C ALA A 183 5.45 13.27 6.28
N CYS A 184 5.37 12.62 5.11
CA CYS A 184 5.42 11.16 5.02
C CYS A 184 6.71 10.59 5.64
N ASN A 185 7.87 11.23 5.43
CA ASN A 185 9.12 10.79 6.03
C ASN A 185 9.11 10.94 7.57
N VAL A 186 8.60 12.06 8.09
CA VAL A 186 8.50 12.29 9.55
C VAL A 186 7.58 11.27 10.20
N TYR A 187 6.38 11.08 9.66
CA TYR A 187 5.43 10.10 10.18
C TYR A 187 5.96 8.67 10.05
N SER A 188 6.61 8.30 8.94
CA SER A 188 7.24 6.99 8.78
C SER A 188 8.38 6.76 9.78
N ALA A 189 9.18 7.79 10.08
CA ALA A 189 10.24 7.68 11.07
C ALA A 189 9.67 7.48 12.49
N ALA A 190 8.56 8.15 12.80
CA ALA A 190 7.88 8.01 14.08
C ALA A 190 7.32 6.60 14.31
N LEU A 191 6.84 5.90 13.27
CA LEU A 191 6.37 4.51 13.38
C LEU A 191 7.44 3.51 13.83
N ARG A 192 8.74 3.87 13.75
CA ARG A 192 9.82 3.04 14.30
C ARG A 192 9.74 2.85 15.82
N SER A 193 9.04 3.73 16.52
CA SER A 193 8.81 3.65 17.96
C SER A 193 7.51 2.94 18.33
N HIS A 194 6.78 2.41 17.33
CA HIS A 194 5.47 1.78 17.48
C HIS A 194 5.46 0.37 16.90
N PRO A 195 6.13 -0.62 17.56
CA PRO A 195 6.23 -2.00 17.07
C PRO A 195 4.87 -2.67 16.85
N GLU A 196 3.84 -2.23 17.56
CA GLU A 196 2.45 -2.69 17.40
C GLU A 196 1.87 -2.42 16.01
N THR A 197 2.48 -1.50 15.23
CA THR A 197 2.08 -1.18 13.86
C THR A 197 2.85 -1.96 12.81
N TRP A 198 3.86 -2.74 13.20
CA TRP A 198 4.74 -3.43 12.26
C TRP A 198 4.13 -4.74 11.78
N LEU A 199 4.47 -5.17 10.58
CA LEU A 199 4.18 -6.51 10.10
C LEU A 199 5.26 -7.45 10.62
N HIS A 200 5.00 -8.14 11.74
CA HIS A 200 5.87 -9.15 12.30
C HIS A 200 5.74 -10.48 11.56
N PHE A 201 6.82 -11.23 11.49
CA PHE A 201 6.84 -12.56 10.88
C PHE A 201 7.79 -13.51 11.61
N ASP A 202 7.56 -14.81 11.48
CA ASP A 202 8.46 -15.86 11.87
C ASP A 202 9.35 -16.27 10.69
N TRP A 203 10.54 -16.83 10.96
CA TRP A 203 11.44 -17.30 9.90
C TRP A 203 10.81 -18.40 9.04
N GLU A 204 9.88 -19.17 9.58
CA GLU A 204 9.11 -20.19 8.87
C GLU A 204 8.18 -19.61 7.80
N ASP A 205 7.80 -18.35 7.94
CA ASP A 205 6.94 -17.65 6.99
C ASP A 205 7.72 -17.19 5.75
N VAL A 206 9.04 -17.04 5.87
CA VAL A 206 9.94 -16.58 4.81
C VAL A 206 10.29 -17.75 3.88
N GLN A 207 10.03 -17.54 2.58
CA GLN A 207 10.35 -18.52 1.55
C GLN A 207 11.67 -18.22 0.85
N TYR A 208 11.96 -16.95 0.59
CA TYR A 208 13.18 -16.53 -0.11
C TYR A 208 13.65 -15.16 0.39
N ILE A 209 14.98 -15.00 0.43
CA ILE A 209 15.67 -13.72 0.49
C ILE A 209 16.26 -13.48 -0.90
N ILE A 210 15.93 -12.35 -1.51
CA ILE A 210 16.29 -12.00 -2.88
C ILE A 210 17.43 -10.99 -2.83
N VAL A 211 18.53 -11.34 -3.50
CA VAL A 211 19.72 -10.49 -3.62
C VAL A 211 20.22 -10.51 -5.07
N PRO A 212 20.82 -9.41 -5.59
CA PRO A 212 21.14 -9.28 -7.01
C PRO A 212 22.28 -10.19 -7.47
N ASP A 213 23.19 -10.56 -6.56
CA ASP A 213 24.35 -11.42 -6.85
C ASP A 213 24.84 -12.17 -5.61
N GLU A 214 25.86 -13.06 -5.79
CA GLU A 214 26.42 -13.87 -4.71
C GLU A 214 27.21 -13.06 -3.67
N LEU A 215 27.72 -11.89 -4.04
CA LEU A 215 28.52 -11.04 -3.14
C LEU A 215 27.64 -10.27 -2.14
N ALA A 216 26.34 -10.20 -2.42
CA ALA A 216 25.37 -9.52 -1.56
C ALA A 216 24.71 -10.47 -0.51
N ARG A 217 25.14 -11.73 -0.45
CA ARG A 217 24.66 -12.76 0.51
C ARG A 217 25.26 -12.63 1.90
#